data_cd7a853a61de070e8a9fa9d19ce93e33
#
_entry.id   cd7a853a61de070e8a9fa9d19ce93e33
#
_cell.length_a   1.000
_cell.length_b   1.000
_cell.length_c   1.000
_cell.angle_alpha   90.00
_cell.angle_beta   90.00
_cell.angle_gamma   90.00
#
_symmetry.space_group_name_H-M   'P 1'
#
loop_
_entity.id
_entity.type
_entity.pdbx_description
1 polymer ?
#
loop_
_entity_poly.entity_id
_entity_poly.type
_entity_poly.pdbx_seq_one_letter_code
_entity_poly.pdbx_strand_id
1 'polypeptide(L)'
;MDFSKYIKDFESDSLYYGDKNFITNSQLGKLEHSPAKLEHYRKYGQDDTNALLFGRAFHLNILEPEKYKEQVISYDGTRRGKAWDEFKSANEDKTIITQSENKSLLKMREKLLSIPRVINLLSGGKAEVVNCWEDRDTGVYCKGKTDYYKEENGVKIMVDI
;
A
#
# COMPACT_ATOMS: atom_id res chain seq x y z
N MET A 1 2.14 24.76 9.35
CA MET A 1 1.74 23.80 10.42
C MET A 1 2.85 22.80 10.62
N ASP A 2 3.09 22.31 11.84
CA ASP A 2 4.02 21.20 12.10
C ASP A 2 3.27 19.89 11.94
N PHE A 3 3.67 19.08 10.95
CA PHE A 3 3.05 17.79 10.64
C PHE A 3 3.76 16.59 11.31
N SER A 4 4.81 16.81 12.10
CA SER A 4 5.64 15.74 12.69
C SER A 4 4.83 14.70 13.47
N LYS A 5 3.83 15.19 14.24
CA LYS A 5 2.94 14.32 15.00
C LYS A 5 2.10 13.44 14.08
N TYR A 6 1.49 14.01 13.04
CA TYR A 6 0.66 13.27 12.08
C TYR A 6 1.46 12.25 11.30
N ILE A 7 2.67 12.60 10.86
CA ILE A 7 3.57 11.67 10.17
C ILE A 7 3.83 10.44 11.04
N LYS A 8 4.12 10.64 12.34
CA LYS A 8 4.35 9.56 13.29
C LYS A 8 3.09 8.72 13.54
N ASP A 9 1.93 9.36 13.73
CA ASP A 9 0.67 8.66 13.95
C ASP A 9 0.29 7.83 12.71
N PHE A 10 0.55 8.33 11.50
CA PHE A 10 0.24 7.67 10.23
C PHE A 10 1.22 6.56 9.83
N GLU A 11 2.25 6.27 10.60
CA GLU A 11 3.01 5.01 10.48
C GLU A 11 2.11 3.80 10.80
N SER A 12 1.04 4.00 11.59
CA SER A 12 -0.01 3.01 11.77
C SER A 12 -1.03 3.09 10.63
N ASP A 13 -1.25 1.99 9.91
CA ASP A 13 -2.22 1.91 8.82
C ASP A 13 -3.65 2.23 9.29
N SER A 14 -4.05 1.82 10.49
CA SER A 14 -5.37 2.12 11.03
C SER A 14 -5.58 3.62 11.23
N LEU A 15 -4.57 4.35 11.71
CA LEU A 15 -4.63 5.80 11.86
C LEU A 15 -4.52 6.50 10.50
N TYR A 16 -3.67 6.00 9.60
CA TYR A 16 -3.53 6.56 8.26
C TYR A 16 -4.83 6.49 7.47
N TYR A 17 -5.46 5.31 7.38
CA TYR A 17 -6.69 5.15 6.62
C TYR A 17 -7.94 5.65 7.35
N GLY A 18 -7.94 5.66 8.69
CA GLY A 18 -9.05 6.14 9.51
C GLY A 18 -9.19 7.66 9.58
N ASP A 19 -8.11 8.40 9.35
CA ASP A 19 -8.13 9.87 9.41
C ASP A 19 -8.87 10.48 8.22
N LYS A 20 -9.74 11.45 8.52
CA LYS A 20 -10.59 12.14 7.53
C LYS A 20 -10.22 13.61 7.31
N ASN A 21 -9.25 14.15 8.06
CA ASN A 21 -8.83 15.54 7.95
C ASN A 21 -7.87 15.76 6.78
N PHE A 22 -7.15 14.71 6.39
CA PHE A 22 -6.24 14.73 5.26
C PHE A 22 -6.87 14.04 4.05
N ILE A 23 -6.54 14.54 2.86
CA ILE A 23 -6.93 13.91 1.60
C ILE A 23 -5.75 13.16 0.98
N THR A 24 -6.04 12.00 0.37
CA THR A 24 -5.06 11.22 -0.38
C THR A 24 -5.30 11.32 -1.87
N ASN A 25 -4.31 10.94 -2.69
CA ASN A 25 -4.47 10.88 -4.15
C ASN A 25 -5.65 9.98 -4.59
N SER A 26 -5.82 8.82 -3.94
CA SER A 26 -6.96 7.93 -4.22
C SER A 26 -8.31 8.57 -3.92
N GLN A 27 -8.37 9.41 -2.87
CA GLN A 27 -9.58 10.16 -2.52
C GLN A 27 -9.84 11.31 -3.50
N LEU A 28 -8.80 11.99 -3.99
CA LEU A 28 -8.93 12.99 -5.06
C LEU A 28 -9.51 12.36 -6.32
N GLY A 29 -9.04 11.20 -6.74
CA GLY A 29 -9.61 10.47 -7.86
C GLY A 29 -11.10 10.09 -7.66
N LYS A 30 -11.56 9.85 -6.41
CA LYS A 30 -13.01 9.66 -6.14
C LYS A 30 -13.77 10.98 -6.25
N LEU A 31 -13.17 12.07 -5.73
CA LEU A 31 -13.77 13.42 -5.77
C LEU A 31 -13.93 13.92 -7.22
N GLU A 32 -12.97 13.64 -8.09
CA GLU A 32 -13.02 13.97 -9.53
C GLU A 32 -14.30 13.41 -10.20
N HIS A 33 -14.74 12.22 -9.79
CA HIS A 33 -16.00 11.65 -10.29
C HIS A 33 -17.23 12.33 -9.68
N SER A 34 -17.28 12.45 -8.34
CA SER A 34 -18.32 13.20 -7.64
C SER A 34 -18.02 13.29 -6.14
N PRO A 35 -18.48 14.36 -5.44
CA PRO A 35 -18.41 14.45 -3.98
C PRO A 35 -19.11 13.28 -3.27
N ALA A 36 -20.24 12.82 -3.77
CA ALA A 36 -20.99 11.69 -3.22
C ALA A 36 -20.18 10.38 -3.25
N LYS A 37 -19.36 10.16 -4.30
CA LYS A 37 -18.50 8.99 -4.41
C LYS A 37 -17.35 9.05 -3.37
N LEU A 38 -16.80 10.22 -3.12
CA LEU A 38 -15.80 10.40 -2.05
C LEU A 38 -16.44 10.17 -0.67
N GLU A 39 -17.62 10.70 -0.40
CA GLU A 39 -18.33 10.51 0.86
C GLU A 39 -18.64 9.02 1.10
N HIS A 40 -19.15 8.32 0.10
CA HIS A 40 -19.39 6.88 0.15
C HIS A 40 -18.08 6.12 0.47
N TYR A 41 -17.00 6.44 -0.25
CA TYR A 41 -15.68 5.83 -0.01
C TYR A 41 -15.19 6.07 1.43
N ARG A 42 -15.33 7.29 1.95
CA ARG A 42 -14.92 7.64 3.33
C ARG A 42 -15.76 6.94 4.40
N LYS A 43 -17.01 6.61 4.08
CA LYS A 43 -17.94 5.97 5.02
C LYS A 43 -17.82 4.44 5.04
N TYR A 44 -17.67 3.85 3.87
CA TYR A 44 -17.76 2.40 3.70
C TYR A 44 -16.44 1.76 3.24
N GLY A 45 -15.44 2.56 2.86
CA GLY A 45 -14.20 2.05 2.27
C GLY A 45 -14.39 1.63 0.81
N GLN A 46 -13.52 0.76 0.39
CA GLN A 46 -13.55 0.10 -0.92
C GLN A 46 -13.35 -1.39 -0.71
N ASP A 47 -14.19 -2.20 -1.35
CA ASP A 47 -14.00 -3.64 -1.35
C ASP A 47 -12.67 -4.03 -1.99
N ASP A 48 -12.01 -5.00 -1.41
CA ASP A 48 -10.79 -5.56 -1.96
C ASP A 48 -11.10 -6.33 -3.25
N THR A 49 -10.55 -5.87 -4.35
CA THR A 49 -10.52 -6.62 -5.61
C THR A 49 -9.29 -7.52 -5.67
N ASN A 50 -9.32 -8.55 -6.53
CA ASN A 50 -8.13 -9.41 -6.73
C ASN A 50 -6.92 -8.59 -7.17
N ALA A 51 -7.11 -7.55 -7.98
CA ALA A 51 -6.05 -6.66 -8.42
C ALA A 51 -5.44 -5.85 -7.24
N LEU A 52 -6.27 -5.36 -6.32
CA LEU A 52 -5.79 -4.65 -5.13
C LEU A 52 -5.04 -5.57 -4.17
N LEU A 53 -5.55 -6.80 -3.96
CA LEU A 53 -4.87 -7.80 -3.14
C LEU A 53 -3.51 -8.19 -3.74
N PHE A 54 -3.46 -8.38 -5.08
CA PHE A 54 -2.22 -8.67 -5.78
C PHE A 54 -1.22 -7.51 -5.69
N GLY A 55 -1.67 -6.26 -5.91
CA GLY A 55 -0.83 -5.05 -5.78
C GLY A 55 -0.25 -4.91 -4.37
N ARG A 56 -1.09 -5.05 -3.33
CA ARG A 56 -0.64 -5.03 -1.92
C ARG A 56 0.41 -6.10 -1.65
N ALA A 57 0.16 -7.33 -2.10
CA ALA A 57 1.12 -8.43 -1.95
C ALA A 57 2.42 -8.17 -2.73
N PHE A 58 2.35 -7.51 -3.90
CA PHE A 58 3.52 -7.13 -4.68
C PHE A 58 4.40 -6.12 -3.94
N HIS A 59 3.81 -5.02 -3.43
CA HIS A 59 4.53 -4.02 -2.65
C HIS A 59 5.20 -4.65 -1.42
N LEU A 60 4.47 -5.44 -0.62
CA LEU A 60 5.03 -6.13 0.53
C LEU A 60 6.19 -7.06 0.13
N ASN A 61 6.03 -7.82 -0.96
CA ASN A 61 7.06 -8.77 -1.42
C ASN A 61 8.37 -8.08 -1.82
N ILE A 62 8.30 -6.88 -2.41
CA ILE A 62 9.47 -6.13 -2.87
C ILE A 62 10.07 -5.31 -1.75
N LEU A 63 9.25 -4.55 -1.02
CA LEU A 63 9.69 -3.50 -0.11
C LEU A 63 9.84 -3.99 1.33
N GLU A 64 8.97 -4.90 1.77
CA GLU A 64 8.87 -5.35 3.15
C GLU A 64 8.74 -6.89 3.23
N PRO A 65 9.77 -7.66 2.82
CA PRO A 65 9.67 -9.11 2.65
C PRO A 65 9.34 -9.88 3.94
N GLU A 66 9.67 -9.35 5.10
CA GLU A 66 9.29 -9.98 6.36
C GLU A 66 7.79 -9.81 6.62
N LYS A 67 7.23 -8.62 6.38
CA LYS A 67 5.79 -8.42 6.45
C LYS A 67 5.03 -9.26 5.39
N TYR A 68 5.62 -9.44 4.21
CA TYR A 68 5.04 -10.34 3.20
C TYR A 68 4.83 -11.76 3.74
N LYS A 69 5.83 -12.32 4.41
CA LYS A 69 5.75 -13.66 5.01
C LYS A 69 4.68 -13.76 6.11
N GLU A 70 4.49 -12.68 6.86
CA GLU A 70 3.55 -12.63 7.97
C GLU A 70 2.11 -12.36 7.51
N GLN A 71 1.94 -11.44 6.56
CA GLN A 71 0.64 -10.87 6.20
C GLN A 71 0.04 -11.44 4.92
N VAL A 72 0.81 -12.17 4.10
CA VAL A 72 0.33 -12.73 2.85
C VAL A 72 0.27 -14.25 2.92
N ILE A 73 -0.87 -14.81 2.56
CA ILE A 73 -1.07 -16.26 2.48
C ILE A 73 -1.61 -16.66 1.12
N SER A 74 -1.20 -17.82 0.61
CA SER A 74 -1.70 -18.34 -0.65
C SER A 74 -2.70 -19.46 -0.44
N TYR A 75 -3.83 -19.40 -1.16
CA TYR A 75 -4.85 -20.43 -1.19
C TYR A 75 -4.68 -21.30 -2.44
N ASP A 76 -4.64 -22.62 -2.22
CA ASP A 76 -4.55 -23.60 -3.28
C ASP A 76 -5.94 -24.18 -3.58
N GLY A 77 -6.70 -23.46 -4.40
CA GLY A 77 -8.06 -23.85 -4.73
C GLY A 77 -8.83 -22.74 -5.43
N THR A 78 -10.10 -23.02 -5.68
CA THR A 78 -11.02 -22.03 -6.27
C THR A 78 -11.58 -21.14 -5.18
N ARG A 79 -11.54 -19.81 -5.37
CA ARG A 79 -12.09 -18.81 -4.43
C ARG A 79 -13.62 -18.83 -4.41
N ARG A 80 -14.24 -19.99 -4.10
CA ARG A 80 -15.68 -20.18 -3.98
C ARG A 80 -16.02 -21.44 -3.17
N GLY A 81 -17.22 -21.44 -2.56
CA GLY A 81 -17.76 -22.55 -1.79
C GLY A 81 -17.19 -22.65 -0.37
N LYS A 82 -17.71 -23.62 0.37
CA LYS A 82 -17.52 -23.76 1.83
C LYS A 82 -16.04 -23.75 2.26
N ALA A 83 -15.19 -24.51 1.57
CA ALA A 83 -13.76 -24.57 1.87
C ALA A 83 -13.05 -23.21 1.73
N TRP A 84 -13.45 -22.42 0.73
CA TRP A 84 -12.97 -21.04 0.57
C TRP A 84 -13.45 -20.14 1.70
N ASP A 85 -14.73 -20.22 2.05
CA ASP A 85 -15.33 -19.36 3.09
C ASP A 85 -14.69 -19.65 4.46
N GLU A 86 -14.47 -20.93 4.79
CA GLU A 86 -13.74 -21.35 6.00
C GLU A 86 -12.29 -20.85 6.02
N PHE A 87 -11.58 -21.00 4.90
CA PHE A 87 -10.19 -20.52 4.78
C PHE A 87 -10.10 -19.00 4.91
N LYS A 88 -11.02 -18.26 4.26
CA LYS A 88 -11.09 -16.80 4.35
C LYS A 88 -11.37 -16.34 5.79
N SER A 89 -12.33 -16.95 6.47
CA SER A 89 -12.66 -16.64 7.87
C SER A 89 -11.50 -16.93 8.83
N ALA A 90 -10.73 -17.97 8.57
CA ALA A 90 -9.56 -18.30 9.38
C ALA A 90 -8.35 -17.37 9.14
N ASN A 91 -8.38 -16.52 8.11
CA ASN A 91 -7.30 -15.65 7.70
C ASN A 91 -7.78 -14.24 7.34
N GLU A 92 -8.75 -13.71 8.11
CA GLU A 92 -9.34 -12.37 7.86
C GLU A 92 -8.32 -11.22 8.00
N ASP A 93 -7.29 -11.42 8.81
CA ASP A 93 -6.19 -10.49 9.05
C ASP A 93 -5.13 -10.50 7.94
N LYS A 94 -5.25 -11.42 6.95
CA LYS A 94 -4.23 -11.62 5.92
C LYS A 94 -4.69 -11.24 4.51
N THR A 95 -3.74 -10.84 3.70
CA THR A 95 -3.93 -10.70 2.25
C THR A 95 -3.89 -12.09 1.61
N ILE A 96 -5.04 -12.56 1.11
CA ILE A 96 -5.14 -13.89 0.50
C ILE A 96 -4.97 -13.77 -1.01
N ILE A 97 -3.95 -14.44 -1.55
CA ILE A 97 -3.68 -14.57 -2.98
C ILE A 97 -3.79 -16.03 -3.42
N THR A 98 -3.85 -16.31 -4.72
CA THR A 98 -3.78 -17.68 -5.24
C THR A 98 -2.35 -18.19 -5.27
N GLN A 99 -2.17 -19.51 -5.33
CA GLN A 99 -0.86 -20.12 -5.56
C GLN A 99 -0.19 -19.65 -6.86
N SER A 100 -0.97 -19.44 -7.92
CA SER A 100 -0.48 -18.92 -9.20
C SER A 100 0.00 -17.48 -9.08
N GLU A 101 -0.75 -16.62 -8.38
CA GLU A 101 -0.37 -15.24 -8.09
C GLU A 101 0.92 -15.20 -7.26
N ASN A 102 1.02 -16.03 -6.22
CA ASN A 102 2.22 -16.13 -5.39
C ASN A 102 3.46 -16.52 -6.22
N LYS A 103 3.34 -17.55 -7.07
CA LYS A 103 4.44 -17.95 -7.97
C LYS A 103 4.85 -16.81 -8.92
N SER A 104 3.88 -16.04 -9.41
CA SER A 104 4.15 -14.88 -10.27
C SER A 104 4.88 -13.77 -9.50
N LEU A 105 4.44 -13.45 -8.28
CA LEU A 105 5.09 -12.46 -7.43
C LEU A 105 6.55 -12.81 -7.11
N LEU A 106 6.82 -14.07 -6.80
CA LEU A 106 8.19 -14.53 -6.53
C LEU A 106 9.09 -14.38 -7.75
N LYS A 107 8.60 -14.74 -8.95
CA LYS A 107 9.34 -14.53 -10.20
C LYS A 107 9.56 -13.06 -10.54
N MET A 108 8.54 -12.20 -10.30
CA MET A 108 8.66 -10.76 -10.51
C MET A 108 9.74 -10.18 -9.59
N ARG A 109 9.73 -10.55 -8.31
CA ARG A 109 10.77 -10.15 -7.37
C ARG A 109 12.16 -10.60 -7.82
N GLU A 110 12.32 -11.88 -8.15
CA GLU A 110 13.60 -12.43 -8.63
C GLU A 110 14.12 -11.62 -9.82
N LYS A 111 13.24 -11.33 -10.79
CA LYS A 111 13.59 -10.55 -11.97
C LYS A 111 13.99 -9.12 -11.62
N LEU A 112 13.23 -8.42 -10.77
CA LEU A 112 13.56 -7.06 -10.33
C LEU A 112 14.89 -7.01 -9.61
N LEU A 113 15.09 -7.92 -8.64
CA LEU A 113 16.31 -7.97 -7.86
C LEU A 113 17.52 -8.58 -8.62
N SER A 114 17.34 -9.06 -9.85
CA SER A 114 18.47 -9.39 -10.75
C SER A 114 19.06 -8.16 -11.45
N ILE A 115 18.43 -6.99 -11.33
CA ILE A 115 18.86 -5.74 -11.98
C ILE A 115 19.64 -4.90 -10.97
N PRO A 116 20.98 -4.72 -11.13
CA PRO A 116 21.81 -4.01 -10.15
C PRO A 116 21.32 -2.59 -9.84
N ARG A 117 20.79 -1.89 -10.83
CA ARG A 117 20.23 -0.54 -10.65
C ARG A 117 19.01 -0.55 -9.71
N VAL A 118 18.15 -1.57 -9.81
CA VAL A 118 16.97 -1.72 -8.93
C VAL A 118 17.42 -2.00 -7.49
N ILE A 119 18.38 -2.91 -7.31
CA ILE A 119 18.94 -3.19 -5.98
C ILE A 119 19.49 -1.90 -5.35
N ASN A 120 20.25 -1.12 -6.11
CA ASN A 120 20.77 0.16 -5.63
C ASN A 120 19.66 1.13 -5.23
N LEU A 121 18.63 1.28 -6.07
CA LEU A 121 17.48 2.16 -5.79
C LEU A 121 16.73 1.76 -4.52
N LEU A 122 16.56 0.46 -4.28
CA LEU A 122 15.82 -0.11 -3.15
C LEU A 122 16.71 -0.47 -1.95
N SER A 123 17.90 0.11 -1.84
CA SER A 123 18.82 -0.10 -0.72
C SER A 123 19.16 1.20 0.00
N GLY A 124 19.39 1.09 1.32
CA GLY A 124 19.83 2.23 2.14
C GLY A 124 18.75 3.28 2.44
N GLY A 125 17.50 2.96 2.20
CA GLY A 125 16.36 3.85 2.45
C GLY A 125 15.29 3.21 3.32
N LYS A 126 14.06 3.75 3.21
CA LYS A 126 12.88 3.31 3.97
C LYS A 126 11.71 3.08 3.02
N ALA A 127 10.97 2.00 3.24
CA ALA A 127 9.71 1.71 2.58
C ALA A 127 8.55 2.46 3.25
N GLU A 128 7.46 2.67 2.51
CA GLU A 128 6.17 3.18 2.99
C GLU A 128 6.28 4.49 3.79
N VAL A 129 7.09 5.43 3.29
CA VAL A 129 7.35 6.70 3.98
C VAL A 129 6.16 7.64 3.86
N VAL A 130 5.57 7.98 5.01
CA VAL A 130 4.44 8.91 5.09
C VAL A 130 4.91 10.34 4.90
N ASN A 131 4.18 11.07 4.06
CA ASN A 131 4.35 12.49 3.83
C ASN A 131 3.03 13.21 4.11
N CYS A 132 3.10 14.38 4.74
CA CYS A 132 1.96 15.26 4.98
C CYS A 132 2.33 16.68 4.56
N TRP A 133 1.39 17.37 3.94
CA TRP A 133 1.58 18.76 3.53
C TRP A 133 0.24 19.50 3.48
N GLU A 134 0.33 20.82 3.46
CA GLU A 134 -0.80 21.69 3.15
C GLU A 134 -0.66 22.17 1.71
N ASP A 135 -1.71 21.96 0.92
CA ASP A 135 -1.76 22.49 -0.43
C ASP A 135 -1.84 24.03 -0.37
N ARG A 136 -0.92 24.70 -1.04
CA ARG A 136 -0.74 26.16 -0.90
C ARG A 136 -1.87 26.99 -1.48
N ASP A 137 -2.54 26.45 -2.50
CA ASP A 137 -3.58 27.19 -3.22
C ASP A 137 -4.94 27.01 -2.55
N THR A 138 -5.20 25.86 -1.98
CA THR A 138 -6.51 25.52 -1.41
C THR A 138 -6.53 25.46 0.12
N GLY A 139 -5.37 25.39 0.78
CA GLY A 139 -5.26 25.18 2.23
C GLY A 139 -5.67 23.78 2.69
N VAL A 140 -5.87 22.83 1.76
CA VAL A 140 -6.28 21.47 2.07
C VAL A 140 -5.08 20.67 2.60
N TYR A 141 -5.28 19.95 3.69
CA TYR A 141 -4.27 19.03 4.20
C TYR A 141 -4.25 17.74 3.39
N CYS A 142 -3.07 17.40 2.90
CA CYS A 142 -2.83 16.24 2.07
C CYS A 142 -1.90 15.26 2.75
N LYS A 143 -2.07 13.98 2.45
CA LYS A 143 -1.15 12.92 2.87
C LYS A 143 -0.93 11.91 1.77
N GLY A 144 0.23 11.28 1.80
CA GLY A 144 0.61 10.20 0.89
C GLY A 144 1.65 9.31 1.51
N LYS A 145 1.78 8.11 0.97
CA LYS A 145 2.90 7.20 1.24
C LYS A 145 3.74 7.11 -0.02
N THR A 146 5.05 7.28 0.14
CA THR A 146 6.04 7.01 -0.90
C THR A 146 6.46 5.56 -0.74
N ASP A 147 6.40 4.76 -1.78
CA ASP A 147 6.72 3.33 -1.74
C ASP A 147 8.11 3.07 -1.19
N TYR A 148 9.10 3.84 -1.67
CA TYR A 148 10.43 3.79 -1.12
C TYR A 148 11.12 5.17 -1.21
N TYR A 149 11.78 5.58 -0.12
CA TYR A 149 12.49 6.86 -0.04
C TYR A 149 13.91 6.64 0.47
N LYS A 150 14.87 7.28 -0.17
CA LYS A 150 16.24 7.41 0.34
C LYS A 150 16.83 8.79 0.09
N GLU A 151 17.87 9.11 0.83
CA GLU A 151 18.70 10.27 0.58
C GLU A 151 20.14 9.80 0.32
N GLU A 152 20.72 10.24 -0.79
CA GLU A 152 22.05 9.86 -1.21
C GLU A 152 22.78 11.09 -1.75
N ASN A 153 23.93 11.43 -1.17
CA ASN A 153 24.73 12.60 -1.54
C ASN A 153 23.93 13.93 -1.55
N GLY A 154 23.00 14.11 -0.61
CA GLY A 154 22.12 15.27 -0.51
C GLY A 154 20.97 15.30 -1.54
N VAL A 155 20.82 14.23 -2.32
CA VAL A 155 19.72 14.08 -3.28
C VAL A 155 18.64 13.21 -2.66
N LYS A 156 17.39 13.71 -2.64
CA LYS A 156 16.22 12.96 -2.20
C LYS A 156 15.67 12.15 -3.37
N ILE A 157 15.59 10.85 -3.18
CA ILE A 157 15.13 9.90 -4.21
C ILE A 157 13.85 9.25 -3.70
N MET A 158 12.76 9.41 -4.44
CA MET A 158 11.49 8.71 -4.24
C MET A 158 11.33 7.69 -5.36
N VAL A 159 10.99 6.46 -4.99
CA VAL A 159 10.74 5.36 -5.91
C VAL A 159 9.30 4.91 -5.76
N ASP A 160 8.61 4.73 -6.87
CA ASP A 160 7.26 4.19 -7.00
C ASP A 160 7.35 2.88 -7.80
N ILE A 161 6.66 1.80 -7.38
CA ILE A 161 6.80 0.45 -7.97
C ILE A 161 5.45 -0.15 -8.40
#